data_f6555bfd1682e80831d7521c754c09cd
#
_entry.id   f6555bfd1682e80831d7521c754c09cd
#
_cell.length_a   1.000
_cell.length_b   1.000
_cell.length_c   1.000
_cell.angle_alpha   90.00
_cell.angle_beta   90.00
_cell.angle_gamma   90.00
#
_symmetry.space_group_name_H-M   'P 1'
#
loop_
_entity.id
_entity.type
_entity.pdbx_description
1 polymer ?
#
loop_
_entity_poly.entity_id
_entity_poly.type
_entity_poly.pdbx_seq_one_letter_code
_entity_poly.pdbx_strand_id
1 'polypeptide(L)'
;AAERLQSVNTLVRRPDGTLYGDNTDLFGFLYMVRSSGIDPAGKKALVLGSGGASVTVKAALEQLGADVTVISRSGPDDYDHLDRHADAQIIANTTPVGMYPHNDAAAVDLRRFPRCEGVLDIVYNPARTAPLLQAEELGIPHAGGLSMLVAQAKRSSEQFTGTVIGDEALGRVERTVNHRLRNIILIGMPGSGKSAVAAALGKALDREVVEADELIAQRAGMSIPEIFARSGEETFRKLETEILAEQGKRSGIILSTGGGCVTRPENYPLLHQNGTIFRLTRDLAKLPTDGRPISQTTDLAQLCARREPL
;
A
#
# COMPACT_ATOMS: atom_id res chain seq x y z
N ALA A 1 -12.97 -26.70 4.32
CA ALA A 1 -11.65 -26.04 4.57
C ALA A 1 -11.30 -26.12 6.07
N ALA A 2 -12.20 -25.77 6.96
CA ALA A 2 -11.95 -25.62 8.38
C ALA A 2 -11.34 -26.88 9.05
N GLU A 3 -11.88 -28.07 8.77
CA GLU A 3 -11.40 -29.32 9.32
C GLU A 3 -9.94 -29.62 8.92
N ARG A 4 -9.59 -29.43 7.66
CA ARG A 4 -8.22 -29.60 7.15
C ARG A 4 -7.24 -28.60 7.75
N LEU A 5 -7.67 -27.36 7.97
CA LEU A 5 -6.85 -26.27 8.51
C LEU A 5 -6.85 -26.21 10.03
N GLN A 6 -7.76 -26.97 10.70
CA GLN A 6 -8.04 -26.85 12.14
C GLN A 6 -8.24 -25.39 12.58
N SER A 7 -8.84 -24.58 11.70
CA SER A 7 -9.09 -23.16 11.88
C SER A 7 -10.43 -22.78 11.28
N VAL A 8 -11.25 -22.06 12.03
CA VAL A 8 -12.58 -21.58 11.65
C VAL A 8 -12.62 -20.06 11.80
N ASN A 9 -13.07 -19.36 10.76
CA ASN A 9 -13.35 -17.93 10.83
C ASN A 9 -14.83 -17.60 10.55
N THR A 10 -15.62 -18.58 10.09
CA THR A 10 -17.03 -18.42 9.78
C THR A 10 -17.84 -19.56 10.41
N LEU A 11 -18.86 -19.21 11.22
CA LEU A 11 -19.78 -20.15 11.84
C LEU A 11 -21.21 -19.84 11.41
N VAL A 12 -21.92 -20.86 10.91
CA VAL A 12 -23.30 -20.73 10.46
C VAL A 12 -24.18 -21.71 11.22
N ARG A 13 -25.25 -21.21 11.83
CA ARG A 13 -26.28 -22.08 12.43
C ARG A 13 -27.23 -22.56 11.35
N ARG A 14 -27.35 -23.86 11.19
CA ARG A 14 -28.28 -24.51 10.25
C ARG A 14 -29.71 -24.58 10.82
N PRO A 15 -30.72 -24.77 9.95
CA PRO A 15 -32.11 -24.91 10.39
C PRO A 15 -32.35 -26.03 11.37
N ASP A 16 -31.57 -27.12 11.30
CA ASP A 16 -31.61 -28.26 12.21
C ASP A 16 -30.97 -27.99 13.59
N GLY A 17 -30.45 -26.76 13.79
CA GLY A 17 -29.77 -26.35 15.02
C GLY A 17 -28.28 -26.68 15.10
N THR A 18 -27.73 -27.41 14.12
CA THR A 18 -26.30 -27.72 14.06
C THR A 18 -25.48 -26.51 13.67
N LEU A 19 -24.20 -26.48 14.03
CA LEU A 19 -23.25 -25.48 13.64
C LEU A 19 -22.38 -26.00 12.48
N TYR A 20 -22.28 -25.20 11.43
CA TYR A 20 -21.33 -25.40 10.33
C TYR A 20 -20.18 -24.43 10.45
N GLY A 21 -18.95 -24.93 10.46
CA GLY A 21 -17.74 -24.12 10.49
C GLY A 21 -17.01 -24.16 9.15
N ASP A 22 -16.54 -23.01 8.69
CA ASP A 22 -15.69 -22.91 7.50
C ASP A 22 -14.52 -21.94 7.74
N ASN A 23 -13.51 -22.04 6.87
CA ASN A 23 -12.42 -21.08 6.78
C ASN A 23 -12.47 -20.40 5.40
N THR A 24 -13.03 -19.21 5.37
CA THR A 24 -13.22 -18.44 4.13
C THR A 24 -11.94 -17.74 3.67
N ASP A 25 -10.91 -17.63 4.53
CA ASP A 25 -9.59 -17.07 4.17
C ASP A 25 -8.90 -17.94 3.12
N LEU A 26 -9.08 -19.26 3.16
CA LEU A 26 -8.55 -20.15 2.12
C LEU A 26 -9.10 -19.77 0.73
N PHE A 27 -10.42 -19.57 0.65
CA PHE A 27 -11.05 -19.11 -0.60
C PHE A 27 -10.52 -17.73 -1.02
N GLY A 28 -10.42 -16.81 -0.07
CA GLY A 28 -9.91 -15.47 -0.29
C GLY A 28 -8.47 -15.47 -0.84
N PHE A 29 -7.59 -16.23 -0.23
CA PHE A 29 -6.19 -16.28 -0.68
C PHE A 29 -6.04 -16.97 -2.04
N LEU A 30 -6.77 -18.07 -2.29
CA LEU A 30 -6.79 -18.71 -3.61
C LEU A 30 -7.29 -17.75 -4.71
N TYR A 31 -8.29 -16.92 -4.41
CA TYR A 31 -8.74 -15.89 -5.32
C TYR A 31 -7.66 -14.83 -5.58
N MET A 32 -7.00 -14.34 -4.53
CA MET A 32 -5.89 -13.37 -4.63
C MET A 32 -4.77 -13.90 -5.54
N VAL A 33 -4.32 -15.13 -5.35
CA VAL A 33 -3.27 -15.75 -6.19
C VAL A 33 -3.72 -15.83 -7.65
N ARG A 34 -4.95 -16.32 -7.91
CA ARG A 34 -5.47 -16.43 -9.29
C ARG A 34 -5.61 -15.07 -9.99
N SER A 35 -6.08 -14.06 -9.26
CA SER A 35 -6.27 -12.71 -9.82
C SER A 35 -4.96 -11.96 -10.04
N SER A 36 -3.90 -12.31 -9.31
CA SER A 36 -2.58 -11.69 -9.47
C SER A 36 -1.81 -12.16 -10.71
N GLY A 37 -2.19 -13.31 -11.28
CA GLY A 37 -1.43 -13.96 -12.35
C GLY A 37 -0.13 -14.64 -11.91
N ILE A 38 0.15 -14.67 -10.60
CA ILE A 38 1.31 -15.38 -10.04
C ILE A 38 0.99 -16.89 -10.04
N ASP A 39 1.85 -17.69 -10.67
CA ASP A 39 1.71 -19.14 -10.68
C ASP A 39 2.70 -19.79 -9.69
N PRO A 40 2.22 -20.40 -8.59
CA PRO A 40 3.07 -21.05 -7.60
C PRO A 40 3.48 -22.50 -7.96
N ALA A 41 2.90 -23.08 -9.01
CA ALA A 41 3.08 -24.50 -9.31
C ALA A 41 4.55 -24.87 -9.55
N GLY A 42 5.06 -25.84 -8.80
CA GLY A 42 6.45 -26.32 -8.88
C GLY A 42 7.49 -25.34 -8.35
N LYS A 43 7.08 -24.24 -7.71
CA LYS A 43 7.98 -23.20 -7.19
C LYS A 43 8.20 -23.32 -5.69
N LYS A 44 9.39 -22.91 -5.25
CA LYS A 44 9.71 -22.77 -3.84
C LYS A 44 9.08 -21.46 -3.30
N ALA A 45 8.20 -21.60 -2.31
CA ALA A 45 7.50 -20.49 -1.68
C ALA A 45 7.89 -20.35 -0.21
N LEU A 46 8.18 -19.13 0.22
CA LEU A 46 8.37 -18.80 1.63
C LEU A 46 7.12 -18.13 2.17
N VAL A 47 6.58 -18.68 3.24
CA VAL A 47 5.49 -18.07 4.03
C VAL A 47 6.12 -17.43 5.25
N LEU A 48 6.07 -16.10 5.32
CA LEU A 48 6.61 -15.34 6.43
C LEU A 48 5.60 -15.23 7.56
N GLY A 49 5.96 -15.76 8.73
CA GLY A 49 5.10 -15.82 9.91
C GLY A 49 4.54 -17.21 10.18
N SER A 50 4.20 -17.49 11.47
CA SER A 50 3.67 -18.76 11.95
C SER A 50 2.32 -18.62 12.66
N GLY A 51 1.57 -17.55 12.40
CA GLY A 51 0.23 -17.30 12.96
C GLY A 51 -0.88 -18.05 12.22
N GLY A 52 -2.14 -17.84 12.62
CA GLY A 52 -3.30 -18.51 12.02
C GLY A 52 -3.42 -18.34 10.50
N ALA A 53 -3.10 -17.15 9.99
CA ALA A 53 -3.13 -16.89 8.55
C ALA A 53 -2.06 -17.69 7.79
N SER A 54 -0.89 -17.95 8.39
CA SER A 54 0.19 -18.72 7.75
C SER A 54 -0.22 -20.16 7.44
N VAL A 55 -1.00 -20.78 8.31
CA VAL A 55 -1.54 -22.14 8.09
C VAL A 55 -2.42 -22.18 6.86
N THR A 56 -3.28 -21.18 6.70
CA THR A 56 -4.17 -21.05 5.54
C THR A 56 -3.40 -20.78 4.25
N VAL A 57 -2.44 -19.85 4.29
CA VAL A 57 -1.62 -19.47 3.14
C VAL A 57 -0.73 -20.62 2.70
N LYS A 58 -0.08 -21.32 3.66
CA LYS A 58 0.68 -22.54 3.38
C LYS A 58 -0.18 -23.58 2.67
N ALA A 59 -1.32 -23.94 3.25
CA ALA A 59 -2.23 -24.94 2.67
C ALA A 59 -2.75 -24.54 1.28
N ALA A 60 -2.96 -23.25 1.03
CA ALA A 60 -3.36 -22.73 -0.28
C ALA A 60 -2.25 -22.87 -1.32
N LEU A 61 -1.02 -22.48 -0.98
CA LEU A 61 0.13 -22.57 -1.87
C LEU A 61 0.49 -24.04 -2.18
N GLU A 62 0.46 -24.93 -1.17
CA GLU A 62 0.63 -26.37 -1.39
C GLU A 62 -0.47 -26.95 -2.29
N GLN A 63 -1.72 -26.53 -2.12
CA GLN A 63 -2.83 -26.92 -3.01
C GLN A 63 -2.62 -26.45 -4.45
N LEU A 64 -1.89 -25.35 -4.66
CA LEU A 64 -1.50 -24.84 -5.97
C LEU A 64 -0.19 -25.44 -6.49
N GLY A 65 0.40 -26.40 -5.76
CA GLY A 65 1.58 -27.16 -6.19
C GLY A 65 2.92 -26.51 -5.83
N ALA A 66 2.97 -25.56 -4.92
CA ALA A 66 4.22 -24.99 -4.43
C ALA A 66 4.90 -25.90 -3.39
N ASP A 67 6.23 -25.85 -3.33
CA ASP A 67 7.03 -26.35 -2.22
C ASP A 67 7.17 -25.25 -1.15
N VAL A 68 6.53 -25.43 0.03
CA VAL A 68 6.34 -24.34 0.98
C VAL A 68 7.19 -24.51 2.22
N THR A 69 8.02 -23.51 2.49
CA THR A 69 8.76 -23.35 3.76
C THR A 69 8.16 -22.20 4.57
N VAL A 70 7.93 -22.40 5.86
CA VAL A 70 7.45 -21.36 6.78
C VAL A 70 8.63 -20.76 7.53
N ILE A 71 8.79 -19.45 7.42
CA ILE A 71 9.80 -18.68 8.15
C ILE A 71 9.17 -18.07 9.38
N SER A 72 9.74 -18.34 10.55
CA SER A 72 9.23 -17.79 11.80
C SER A 72 10.35 -17.47 12.79
N ARG A 73 10.06 -16.69 13.83
CA ARG A 73 11.05 -16.30 14.84
C ARG A 73 11.52 -17.46 15.75
N SER A 74 10.79 -18.55 15.76
CA SER A 74 11.01 -19.68 16.68
C SER A 74 10.93 -21.04 15.97
N GLY A 75 10.90 -21.05 14.64
CA GLY A 75 10.85 -22.28 13.84
C GLY A 75 12.25 -22.82 13.51
N PRO A 76 12.33 -23.97 12.84
CA PRO A 76 13.59 -24.50 12.30
C PRO A 76 14.17 -23.63 11.19
N ASP A 77 13.29 -22.92 10.46
CA ASP A 77 13.63 -21.92 9.46
C ASP A 77 13.24 -20.55 9.98
N ASP A 78 14.21 -19.68 10.18
CA ASP A 78 14.05 -18.40 10.83
C ASP A 78 14.59 -17.22 9.98
N TYR A 79 14.38 -15.99 10.47
CA TYR A 79 14.80 -14.78 9.76
C TYR A 79 16.30 -14.57 9.74
N ASP A 80 17.07 -15.20 10.65
CA ASP A 80 18.54 -15.07 10.71
C ASP A 80 19.21 -15.94 9.65
N HIS A 81 18.53 -16.98 9.17
CA HIS A 81 19.07 -17.95 8.23
C HIS A 81 18.38 -17.91 6.84
N LEU A 82 17.82 -16.78 6.45
CA LEU A 82 17.12 -16.62 5.15
C LEU A 82 18.01 -16.96 3.93
N ASP A 83 19.33 -16.86 4.05
CA ASP A 83 20.26 -17.17 2.96
C ASP A 83 20.17 -18.64 2.50
N ARG A 84 19.71 -19.56 3.38
CA ARG A 84 19.42 -20.97 3.01
C ARG A 84 18.28 -21.09 1.99
N HIS A 85 17.50 -20.04 1.84
CA HIS A 85 16.32 -19.98 1.00
C HIS A 85 16.42 -18.89 -0.09
N ALA A 86 17.65 -18.45 -0.41
CA ALA A 86 17.89 -17.42 -1.44
C ALA A 86 17.36 -17.80 -2.83
N ASP A 87 17.09 -19.09 -3.07
CA ASP A 87 16.49 -19.63 -4.28
C ASP A 87 14.96 -19.57 -4.32
N ALA A 88 14.31 -19.01 -3.29
CA ALA A 88 12.85 -18.87 -3.25
C ALA A 88 12.32 -18.01 -4.40
N GLN A 89 11.22 -18.48 -4.99
CA GLN A 89 10.58 -17.87 -6.14
C GLN A 89 9.30 -17.13 -5.77
N ILE A 90 8.65 -17.51 -4.67
CA ILE A 90 7.44 -16.85 -4.15
C ILE A 90 7.67 -16.45 -2.71
N ILE A 91 7.35 -15.20 -2.38
CA ILE A 91 7.37 -14.69 -1.00
C ILE A 91 5.94 -14.32 -0.61
N ALA A 92 5.42 -14.93 0.45
CA ALA A 92 4.08 -14.65 0.97
C ALA A 92 4.17 -14.12 2.40
N ASN A 93 3.88 -12.83 2.61
CA ASN A 93 3.83 -12.23 3.94
C ASN A 93 2.48 -12.53 4.61
N THR A 94 2.55 -13.18 5.76
CA THR A 94 1.40 -13.45 6.65
C THR A 94 1.58 -12.83 8.04
N THR A 95 2.58 -11.97 8.19
CA THR A 95 2.85 -11.23 9.42
C THR A 95 2.13 -9.88 9.41
N PRO A 96 1.92 -9.24 10.57
CA PRO A 96 1.45 -7.87 10.64
C PRO A 96 2.54 -6.82 10.34
N VAL A 97 3.76 -7.24 9.98
CA VAL A 97 4.85 -6.32 9.66
C VAL A 97 4.51 -5.52 8.40
N GLY A 98 4.64 -4.21 8.48
CA GLY A 98 4.26 -3.29 7.40
C GLY A 98 2.79 -2.89 7.38
N MET A 99 1.97 -3.40 8.32
CA MET A 99 0.57 -2.99 8.50
C MET A 99 0.49 -1.64 9.22
N TYR A 100 -0.51 -0.83 8.87
CA TYR A 100 -0.80 0.43 9.55
C TYR A 100 -0.90 0.22 11.08
N PRO A 101 -0.32 1.11 11.91
CA PRO A 101 0.39 2.36 11.57
C PRO A 101 1.90 2.22 11.31
N HIS A 102 2.47 1.00 11.29
CA HIS A 102 3.91 0.73 11.14
C HIS A 102 4.28 0.35 9.71
N ASN A 103 3.88 1.22 8.75
CA ASN A 103 3.93 0.95 7.32
C ASN A 103 5.36 0.79 6.75
N ASP A 104 6.33 1.38 7.41
CA ASP A 104 7.75 1.47 6.99
C ASP A 104 8.53 0.18 7.26
N ALA A 105 7.93 -0.79 7.97
CA ALA A 105 8.57 -2.04 8.29
C ALA A 105 8.39 -3.07 7.16
N ALA A 106 9.46 -3.80 6.87
CA ALA A 106 9.45 -4.97 6.00
C ALA A 106 9.95 -6.20 6.75
N ALA A 107 9.30 -7.34 6.53
CA ALA A 107 9.73 -8.60 7.14
C ALA A 107 11.01 -9.14 6.50
N VAL A 108 11.23 -8.86 5.22
CA VAL A 108 12.42 -9.27 4.45
C VAL A 108 12.77 -8.20 3.41
N ASP A 109 14.02 -8.18 2.97
CA ASP A 109 14.47 -7.47 1.78
C ASP A 109 14.43 -8.43 0.59
N LEU A 110 13.66 -8.10 -0.45
CA LEU A 110 13.49 -8.94 -1.64
C LEU A 110 14.78 -9.12 -2.45
N ARG A 111 15.74 -8.21 -2.32
CA ARG A 111 17.06 -8.32 -2.98
C ARG A 111 17.86 -9.56 -2.51
N ARG A 112 17.49 -10.15 -1.37
CA ARG A 112 18.05 -11.42 -0.89
C ARG A 112 17.56 -12.64 -1.68
N PHE A 113 16.51 -12.47 -2.52
CA PHE A 113 15.88 -13.55 -3.27
C PHE A 113 15.96 -13.28 -4.78
N PRO A 114 17.11 -13.47 -5.41
CA PRO A 114 17.34 -13.11 -6.82
C PRO A 114 16.49 -13.92 -7.82
N ARG A 115 15.83 -14.98 -7.37
CA ARG A 115 14.89 -15.79 -8.16
C ARG A 115 13.44 -15.47 -7.86
N CYS A 116 13.15 -14.43 -7.08
CA CYS A 116 11.77 -14.08 -6.73
C CYS A 116 10.98 -13.67 -7.98
N GLU A 117 9.89 -14.37 -8.23
CA GLU A 117 9.00 -14.19 -9.38
C GLU A 117 7.59 -13.73 -8.95
N GLY A 118 7.33 -13.71 -7.63
CA GLY A 118 6.03 -13.29 -7.11
C GLY A 118 6.06 -12.94 -5.64
N VAL A 119 5.36 -11.85 -5.28
CA VAL A 119 5.21 -11.41 -3.89
C VAL A 119 3.72 -11.28 -3.56
N LEU A 120 3.32 -11.95 -2.49
CA LEU A 120 1.95 -11.95 -1.98
C LEU A 120 1.96 -11.39 -0.56
N ASP A 121 1.14 -10.40 -0.26
CA ASP A 121 1.03 -9.84 1.07
C ASP A 121 -0.43 -9.78 1.49
N ILE A 122 -0.79 -10.46 2.59
CA ILE A 122 -2.18 -10.45 3.08
C ILE A 122 -2.56 -9.14 3.77
N VAL A 123 -1.63 -8.26 4.03
CA VAL A 123 -1.90 -6.91 4.51
C VAL A 123 -2.60 -6.11 3.40
N TYR A 124 -3.69 -5.44 3.76
CA TYR A 124 -4.48 -4.60 2.85
C TYR A 124 -4.42 -3.11 3.19
N ASN A 125 -3.90 -2.76 4.35
CA ASN A 125 -3.66 -1.37 4.76
C ASN A 125 -2.26 -1.24 5.39
N PRO A 126 -1.31 -0.61 4.70
CA PRO A 126 -1.43 0.14 3.43
C PRO A 126 -1.77 -0.75 2.23
N ALA A 127 -2.23 -0.12 1.15
CA ALA A 127 -2.50 -0.81 -0.11
C ALA A 127 -1.23 -1.40 -0.74
N ARG A 128 -0.07 -0.77 -0.50
CA ARG A 128 1.27 -1.25 -0.85
C ARG A 128 2.14 -1.19 0.40
N THR A 129 2.44 -2.35 0.95
CA THR A 129 3.43 -2.49 2.02
C THR A 129 4.84 -2.27 1.49
N ALA A 130 5.81 -2.10 2.36
CA ALA A 130 7.21 -1.91 1.94
C ALA A 130 7.72 -3.04 1.03
N PRO A 131 7.43 -4.35 1.26
CA PRO A 131 7.77 -5.42 0.31
C PRO A 131 7.05 -5.27 -1.04
N LEU A 132 5.79 -4.83 -1.09
CA LEU A 132 5.09 -4.64 -2.36
C LEU A 132 5.65 -3.45 -3.14
N LEU A 133 6.02 -2.35 -2.48
CA LEU A 133 6.72 -1.23 -3.12
C LEU A 133 8.08 -1.65 -3.67
N GLN A 134 8.81 -2.48 -2.93
CA GLN A 134 10.09 -3.03 -3.42
C GLN A 134 9.89 -3.99 -4.59
N ALA A 135 8.83 -4.81 -4.58
CA ALA A 135 8.50 -5.68 -5.71
C ALA A 135 8.17 -4.86 -6.97
N GLU A 136 7.42 -3.74 -6.82
CA GLU A 136 7.13 -2.80 -7.90
C GLU A 136 8.41 -2.19 -8.48
N GLU A 137 9.35 -1.73 -7.61
CA GLU A 137 10.66 -1.20 -8.01
C GLU A 137 11.50 -2.24 -8.79
N LEU A 138 11.45 -3.51 -8.36
CA LEU A 138 12.20 -4.61 -8.98
C LEU A 138 11.49 -5.24 -10.18
N GLY A 139 10.28 -4.77 -10.53
CA GLY A 139 9.49 -5.32 -11.62
C GLY A 139 8.96 -6.74 -11.34
N ILE A 140 8.84 -7.13 -10.07
CA ILE A 140 8.33 -8.43 -9.65
C ILE A 140 6.79 -8.38 -9.54
N PRO A 141 6.06 -9.32 -10.16
CA PRO A 141 4.62 -9.47 -9.97
C PRO A 141 4.23 -9.56 -8.49
N HIS A 142 3.23 -8.80 -8.09
CA HIS A 142 2.86 -8.74 -6.68
C HIS A 142 1.37 -8.50 -6.47
N ALA A 143 0.84 -8.87 -5.29
CA ALA A 143 -0.53 -8.60 -4.89
C ALA A 143 -0.65 -8.32 -3.40
N GLY A 144 -1.48 -7.34 -3.05
CA GLY A 144 -1.86 -6.99 -1.68
C GLY A 144 -3.18 -7.64 -1.24
N GLY A 145 -3.45 -7.63 0.05
CA GLY A 145 -4.51 -8.40 0.69
C GLY A 145 -5.96 -7.96 0.42
N LEU A 146 -6.20 -6.87 -0.31
CA LEU A 146 -7.57 -6.37 -0.52
C LEU A 146 -8.45 -7.36 -1.28
N SER A 147 -7.92 -8.00 -2.33
CA SER A 147 -8.66 -9.02 -3.09
C SER A 147 -9.00 -10.25 -2.24
N MET A 148 -8.09 -10.68 -1.37
CA MET A 148 -8.34 -11.72 -0.38
C MET A 148 -9.46 -11.32 0.59
N LEU A 149 -9.40 -10.08 1.13
CA LEU A 149 -10.40 -9.55 2.06
C LEU A 149 -11.81 -9.54 1.44
N VAL A 150 -11.94 -9.08 0.20
CA VAL A 150 -13.23 -9.01 -0.48
C VAL A 150 -13.75 -10.42 -0.82
N ALA A 151 -12.90 -11.31 -1.29
CA ALA A 151 -13.30 -12.66 -1.68
C ALA A 151 -13.71 -13.52 -0.47
N GLN A 152 -13.01 -13.44 0.66
CA GLN A 152 -13.41 -14.15 1.87
C GLN A 152 -14.76 -13.63 2.41
N ALA A 153 -14.99 -12.32 2.33
CA ALA A 153 -16.26 -11.71 2.75
C ALA A 153 -17.43 -12.17 1.85
N LYS A 154 -17.22 -12.24 0.51
CA LYS A 154 -18.20 -12.86 -0.39
C LYS A 154 -18.55 -14.27 0.06
N ARG A 155 -17.54 -15.11 0.30
CA ARG A 155 -17.75 -16.50 0.70
C ARG A 155 -18.51 -16.64 2.02
N SER A 156 -18.18 -15.81 3.01
CA SER A 156 -18.91 -15.74 4.28
C SER A 156 -20.36 -15.31 4.07
N SER A 157 -20.60 -14.29 3.26
CA SER A 157 -21.96 -13.80 2.93
C SER A 157 -22.80 -14.86 2.25
N GLU A 158 -22.25 -15.64 1.31
CA GLU A 158 -22.92 -16.76 0.66
C GLU A 158 -23.37 -17.81 1.69
N GLN A 159 -22.53 -18.10 2.66
CA GLN A 159 -22.84 -19.08 3.71
C GLN A 159 -23.90 -18.57 4.68
N PHE A 160 -23.90 -17.28 5.04
CA PHE A 160 -24.90 -16.69 5.93
C PHE A 160 -26.29 -16.57 5.28
N THR A 161 -26.33 -16.24 3.98
CA THR A 161 -27.58 -15.97 3.27
C THR A 161 -28.12 -17.15 2.48
N GLY A 162 -27.31 -18.17 2.21
CA GLY A 162 -27.63 -19.24 1.29
C GLY A 162 -27.71 -18.80 -0.19
N THR A 163 -27.29 -17.55 -0.50
CA THR A 163 -27.40 -16.95 -1.83
C THR A 163 -26.04 -17.00 -2.53
N VAL A 164 -26.01 -17.45 -3.77
CA VAL A 164 -24.79 -17.40 -4.60
C VAL A 164 -24.56 -15.98 -5.09
N ILE A 165 -23.38 -15.44 -4.82
CA ILE A 165 -22.94 -14.11 -5.28
C ILE A 165 -22.02 -14.31 -6.49
N GLY A 166 -22.36 -13.75 -7.66
CA GLY A 166 -21.54 -13.86 -8.87
C GLY A 166 -20.17 -13.20 -8.72
N ASP A 167 -19.17 -13.71 -9.43
CA ASP A 167 -17.79 -13.19 -9.34
C ASP A 167 -17.65 -11.75 -9.85
N GLU A 168 -18.58 -11.29 -10.69
CA GLU A 168 -18.66 -9.88 -11.08
C GLU A 168 -18.81 -8.92 -9.89
N ALA A 169 -19.46 -9.38 -8.82
CA ALA A 169 -19.60 -8.60 -7.59
C ALA A 169 -18.25 -8.38 -6.89
N LEU A 170 -17.34 -9.35 -6.94
CA LEU A 170 -15.98 -9.22 -6.36
C LEU A 170 -15.25 -8.02 -6.96
N GLY A 171 -15.09 -8.01 -8.28
CA GLY A 171 -14.40 -6.92 -8.96
C GLY A 171 -15.07 -5.54 -8.75
N ARG A 172 -16.41 -5.51 -8.66
CA ARG A 172 -17.13 -4.27 -8.36
C ARG A 172 -16.88 -3.78 -6.94
N VAL A 173 -16.98 -4.66 -5.95
CA VAL A 173 -16.74 -4.33 -4.53
C VAL A 173 -15.29 -3.94 -4.32
N GLU A 174 -14.35 -4.70 -4.87
CA GLU A 174 -12.92 -4.41 -4.77
C GLU A 174 -12.58 -3.03 -5.34
N ARG A 175 -13.06 -2.71 -6.54
CA ARG A 175 -12.89 -1.36 -7.13
C ARG A 175 -13.49 -0.27 -6.26
N THR A 176 -14.69 -0.50 -5.70
CA THR A 176 -15.37 0.49 -4.85
C THR A 176 -14.58 0.74 -3.56
N VAL A 177 -14.14 -0.32 -2.89
CA VAL A 177 -13.35 -0.22 -1.65
C VAL A 177 -12.00 0.43 -1.94
N ASN A 178 -11.30 -0.04 -2.97
CA ASN A 178 -10.02 0.54 -3.39
C ASN A 178 -10.14 2.03 -3.71
N HIS A 179 -11.19 2.42 -4.47
CA HIS A 179 -11.44 3.83 -4.77
C HIS A 179 -11.68 4.66 -3.51
N ARG A 180 -12.39 4.16 -2.51
CA ARG A 180 -12.66 4.88 -1.26
C ARG A 180 -11.42 4.99 -0.37
N LEU A 181 -10.61 3.94 -0.31
CA LEU A 181 -9.42 3.90 0.55
C LEU A 181 -8.23 4.64 -0.05
N ARG A 182 -8.10 4.68 -1.38
CA ARG A 182 -6.97 5.34 -2.03
C ARG A 182 -6.97 6.84 -1.84
N ASN A 183 -5.81 7.37 -1.45
CA ASN A 183 -5.56 8.80 -1.42
C ASN A 183 -5.40 9.35 -2.83
N ILE A 184 -5.83 10.58 -3.03
CA ILE A 184 -5.52 11.38 -4.22
C ILE A 184 -4.39 12.33 -3.84
N ILE A 185 -3.21 12.10 -4.42
CA ILE A 185 -2.01 12.88 -4.12
C ILE A 185 -1.77 13.85 -5.28
N LEU A 186 -1.76 15.14 -4.99
CA LEU A 186 -1.53 16.17 -6.00
C LEU A 186 -0.10 16.70 -5.89
N ILE A 187 0.70 16.46 -6.91
CA ILE A 187 2.05 17.01 -7.07
C ILE A 187 2.10 18.00 -8.24
N GLY A 188 3.14 18.79 -8.33
CA GLY A 188 3.36 19.74 -9.45
C GLY A 188 4.03 21.03 -9.00
N MET A 189 4.42 21.86 -9.95
CA MET A 189 5.12 23.11 -9.71
C MET A 189 4.37 24.03 -8.73
N PRO A 190 5.08 24.90 -7.98
CA PRO A 190 4.43 25.97 -7.22
C PRO A 190 3.52 26.77 -8.14
N GLY A 191 2.25 26.98 -7.72
CA GLY A 191 1.29 27.74 -8.54
C GLY A 191 0.58 26.97 -9.63
N SER A 192 0.79 25.66 -9.78
CA SER A 192 0.08 24.83 -10.76
C SER A 192 -1.42 24.66 -10.47
N GLY A 193 -1.91 25.08 -9.29
CA GLY A 193 -3.32 25.01 -8.94
C GLY A 193 -3.71 23.83 -8.05
N LYS A 194 -2.74 23.16 -7.40
CA LYS A 194 -2.99 21.97 -6.55
C LYS A 194 -4.07 22.22 -5.50
N SER A 195 -3.97 23.27 -4.70
CA SER A 195 -4.96 23.58 -3.66
C SER A 195 -6.37 23.85 -4.22
N ALA A 196 -6.47 24.54 -5.36
CA ALA A 196 -7.76 24.77 -6.00
C ALA A 196 -8.39 23.47 -6.51
N VAL A 197 -7.59 22.59 -7.11
CA VAL A 197 -8.02 21.26 -7.56
C VAL A 197 -8.36 20.38 -6.37
N ALA A 198 -7.54 20.39 -5.30
CA ALA A 198 -7.82 19.65 -4.07
C ALA A 198 -9.16 20.05 -3.46
N ALA A 199 -9.43 21.34 -3.32
CA ALA A 199 -10.70 21.86 -2.78
C ALA A 199 -11.90 21.44 -3.64
N ALA A 200 -11.79 21.55 -4.98
CA ALA A 200 -12.84 21.13 -5.91
C ALA A 200 -13.11 19.61 -5.82
N LEU A 201 -12.06 18.79 -5.78
CA LEU A 201 -12.17 17.34 -5.62
C LEU A 201 -12.73 16.97 -4.24
N GLY A 202 -12.32 17.66 -3.18
CA GLY A 202 -12.81 17.44 -1.83
C GLY A 202 -14.33 17.58 -1.76
N LYS A 203 -14.84 18.67 -2.34
CA LYS A 203 -16.28 18.90 -2.45
C LYS A 203 -17.00 17.88 -3.33
N ALA A 204 -16.42 17.53 -4.48
CA ALA A 204 -17.05 16.62 -5.44
C ALA A 204 -17.09 15.15 -4.96
N LEU A 205 -16.09 14.72 -4.18
CA LEU A 205 -15.92 13.35 -3.73
C LEU A 205 -16.28 13.13 -2.25
N ASP A 206 -16.67 14.20 -1.56
CA ASP A 206 -16.92 14.20 -0.10
C ASP A 206 -15.72 13.62 0.67
N ARG A 207 -14.52 14.20 0.40
CA ARG A 207 -13.27 13.75 1.02
C ARG A 207 -12.56 14.90 1.72
N GLU A 208 -11.89 14.56 2.82
CA GLU A 208 -11.02 15.47 3.52
C GLU A 208 -9.86 15.92 2.61
N VAL A 209 -9.63 17.24 2.60
CA VAL A 209 -8.49 17.86 1.91
C VAL A 209 -7.42 18.21 2.93
N VAL A 210 -6.20 17.80 2.66
CA VAL A 210 -5.02 18.06 3.49
C VAL A 210 -4.01 18.86 2.69
N GLU A 211 -3.66 20.05 3.18
CA GLU A 211 -2.61 20.90 2.62
C GLU A 211 -1.31 20.67 3.40
N ALA A 212 -0.33 20.02 2.77
CA ALA A 212 0.94 19.71 3.44
C ALA A 212 1.68 20.95 3.92
N ASP A 213 1.66 22.03 3.13
CA ASP A 213 2.32 23.30 3.46
C ASP A 213 1.72 23.94 4.73
N GLU A 214 0.40 23.82 4.93
CA GLU A 214 -0.27 24.30 6.15
C GLU A 214 0.15 23.50 7.38
N LEU A 215 0.21 22.17 7.27
CA LEU A 215 0.65 21.30 8.36
C LEU A 215 2.12 21.54 8.74
N ILE A 216 2.98 21.80 7.76
CA ILE A 216 4.37 22.16 8.01
C ILE A 216 4.45 23.46 8.80
N ALA A 217 3.73 24.51 8.37
CA ALA A 217 3.71 25.79 9.06
C ALA A 217 3.15 25.67 10.50
N GLN A 218 2.09 24.90 10.69
CA GLN A 218 1.51 24.60 12.02
C GLN A 218 2.51 23.89 12.92
N ARG A 219 3.20 22.86 12.42
CA ARG A 219 4.18 22.09 13.17
C ARG A 219 5.40 22.94 13.57
N ALA A 220 5.85 23.81 12.66
CA ALA A 220 6.98 24.70 12.91
C ALA A 220 6.62 25.90 13.80
N GLY A 221 5.33 26.22 13.98
CA GLY A 221 4.86 27.42 14.68
C GLY A 221 5.25 28.74 13.99
N MET A 222 5.56 28.68 12.68
CA MET A 222 5.96 29.83 11.88
C MET A 222 5.64 29.61 10.40
N SER A 223 5.61 30.68 9.63
CA SER A 223 5.34 30.61 8.19
C SER A 223 6.50 29.94 7.41
N ILE A 224 6.18 29.37 6.24
CA ILE A 224 7.19 28.73 5.39
C ILE A 224 8.33 29.68 5.04
N PRO A 225 8.11 30.97 4.66
CA PRO A 225 9.21 31.92 4.44
C PRO A 225 10.12 32.09 5.69
N GLU A 226 9.54 32.10 6.90
CA GLU A 226 10.31 32.18 8.13
C GLU A 226 11.14 30.92 8.38
N ILE A 227 10.61 29.72 8.07
CA ILE A 227 11.38 28.47 8.17
C ILE A 227 12.62 28.55 7.27
N PHE A 228 12.43 28.97 6.01
CA PHE A 228 13.56 29.14 5.07
C PHE A 228 14.57 30.16 5.56
N ALA A 229 14.12 31.32 6.06
CA ALA A 229 15.00 32.40 6.53
C ALA A 229 15.79 32.03 7.81
N ARG A 230 15.15 31.33 8.76
CA ARG A 230 15.75 31.01 10.07
C ARG A 230 16.50 29.69 10.08
N SER A 231 15.99 28.66 9.38
CA SER A 231 16.44 27.28 9.53
C SER A 231 16.90 26.64 8.22
N GLY A 232 16.71 27.32 7.09
CA GLY A 232 17.13 26.88 5.75
C GLY A 232 16.24 25.82 5.11
N GLU A 233 16.50 25.57 3.83
CA GLU A 233 15.71 24.63 3.00
C GLU A 233 15.75 23.19 3.55
N GLU A 234 16.91 22.74 4.03
CA GLU A 234 17.07 21.37 4.52
C GLU A 234 16.14 21.06 5.70
N THR A 235 15.97 22.01 6.63
CA THR A 235 15.03 21.86 7.75
C THR A 235 13.60 21.80 7.27
N PHE A 236 13.24 22.66 6.30
CA PHE A 236 11.91 22.59 5.67
C PHE A 236 11.68 21.23 5.02
N ARG A 237 12.64 20.69 4.26
CA ARG A 237 12.50 19.39 3.59
C ARG A 237 12.37 18.22 4.56
N LYS A 238 13.03 18.26 5.71
CA LYS A 238 12.82 17.26 6.78
C LYS A 238 11.41 17.30 7.31
N LEU A 239 10.90 18.47 7.65
CA LEU A 239 9.51 18.65 8.09
C LEU A 239 8.51 18.22 7.03
N GLU A 240 8.76 18.55 5.76
CA GLU A 240 7.95 18.11 4.63
C GLU A 240 7.89 16.57 4.58
N THR A 241 9.02 15.88 4.62
CA THR A 241 9.09 14.41 4.63
C THR A 241 8.34 13.80 5.82
N GLU A 242 8.47 14.36 7.03
CA GLU A 242 7.75 13.90 8.22
C GLU A 242 6.23 14.03 8.06
N ILE A 243 5.75 15.17 7.57
CA ILE A 243 4.33 15.39 7.30
C ILE A 243 3.83 14.41 6.23
N LEU A 244 4.58 14.23 5.14
CA LEU A 244 4.21 13.29 4.09
C LEU A 244 4.18 11.84 4.59
N ALA A 245 5.10 11.45 5.49
CA ALA A 245 5.11 10.14 6.12
C ALA A 245 3.85 9.89 6.97
N GLU A 246 3.42 10.90 7.73
CA GLU A 246 2.20 10.80 8.53
C GLU A 246 0.94 10.78 7.68
N GLN A 247 0.81 11.71 6.74
CA GLN A 247 -0.39 11.84 5.93
C GLN A 247 -0.51 10.71 4.89
N GLY A 248 0.60 10.23 4.36
CA GLY A 248 0.64 9.12 3.41
C GLY A 248 0.15 7.78 3.99
N LYS A 249 0.22 7.60 5.31
CA LYS A 249 -0.33 6.42 6.02
C LYS A 249 -1.85 6.42 6.10
N ARG A 250 -2.49 7.59 5.98
CA ARG A 250 -3.96 7.74 6.01
C ARG A 250 -4.59 7.16 4.75
N SER A 251 -5.90 6.97 4.80
CA SER A 251 -6.68 6.45 3.68
C SER A 251 -7.83 7.40 3.35
N GLY A 252 -8.15 7.53 2.06
CA GLY A 252 -9.34 8.24 1.57
C GLY A 252 -9.22 9.76 1.57
N ILE A 253 -8.03 10.33 1.76
CA ILE A 253 -7.80 11.77 1.75
C ILE A 253 -7.39 12.29 0.37
N ILE A 254 -7.47 13.60 0.19
CA ILE A 254 -6.85 14.34 -0.90
C ILE A 254 -5.69 15.14 -0.30
N LEU A 255 -4.46 14.81 -0.69
CA LEU A 255 -3.26 15.46 -0.18
C LEU A 255 -2.67 16.37 -1.25
N SER A 256 -2.68 17.67 -0.98
CA SER A 256 -2.00 18.69 -1.79
C SER A 256 -0.59 18.88 -1.22
N THR A 257 0.44 18.55 -2.01
CA THR A 257 1.83 18.60 -1.57
C THR A 257 2.52 19.92 -1.90
N GLY A 258 3.64 20.21 -1.24
CA GLY A 258 4.56 21.26 -1.64
C GLY A 258 5.14 21.02 -3.04
N GLY A 259 5.44 22.09 -3.77
CA GLY A 259 5.96 21.98 -5.15
C GLY A 259 7.33 21.33 -5.28
N GLY A 260 8.04 21.12 -4.16
CA GLY A 260 9.37 20.52 -4.13
C GLY A 260 9.42 19.14 -3.49
N CYS A 261 8.29 18.54 -3.13
CA CYS A 261 8.25 17.23 -2.48
C CYS A 261 8.93 16.11 -3.29
N VAL A 262 8.97 16.26 -4.62
CA VAL A 262 9.62 15.31 -5.56
C VAL A 262 11.16 15.35 -5.50
N THR A 263 11.76 16.38 -4.89
CA THR A 263 13.22 16.51 -4.83
C THR A 263 13.89 15.53 -3.85
N ARG A 264 13.09 14.84 -3.04
CA ARG A 264 13.51 13.78 -2.14
C ARG A 264 12.92 12.45 -2.56
N PRO A 265 13.73 11.51 -3.09
CA PRO A 265 13.24 10.21 -3.54
C PRO A 265 12.49 9.43 -2.47
N GLU A 266 12.88 9.59 -1.20
CA GLU A 266 12.22 8.96 -0.06
C GLU A 266 10.76 9.36 0.12
N ASN A 267 10.32 10.48 -0.44
CA ASN A 267 8.91 10.90 -0.37
C ASN A 267 8.01 10.06 -1.29
N TYR A 268 8.54 9.48 -2.37
CA TYR A 268 7.73 8.71 -3.31
C TYR A 268 7.04 7.51 -2.65
N PRO A 269 7.74 6.58 -1.97
CA PRO A 269 7.09 5.46 -1.31
C PRO A 269 6.11 5.90 -0.22
N LEU A 270 6.39 6.99 0.50
CA LEU A 270 5.48 7.54 1.52
C LEU A 270 4.13 7.97 0.93
N LEU A 271 4.13 8.56 -0.26
CA LEU A 271 2.93 8.99 -0.96
C LEU A 271 2.25 7.83 -1.71
N HIS A 272 3.04 6.93 -2.28
CA HIS A 272 2.57 5.87 -3.16
C HIS A 272 1.96 4.67 -2.40
N GLN A 273 2.33 4.44 -1.13
CA GLN A 273 1.86 3.30 -0.34
C GLN A 273 0.32 3.18 -0.29
N ASN A 274 -0.40 4.30 -0.17
CA ASN A 274 -1.87 4.35 -0.16
C ASN A 274 -2.44 5.28 -1.24
N GLY A 275 -1.60 5.95 -2.03
CA GLY A 275 -2.00 7.02 -2.94
C GLY A 275 -1.91 6.68 -4.41
N THR A 276 -2.71 7.38 -5.20
CA THR A 276 -2.48 7.61 -6.61
C THR A 276 -1.98 9.03 -6.78
N ILE A 277 -0.79 9.15 -7.38
CA ILE A 277 -0.11 10.43 -7.55
C ILE A 277 -0.53 11.04 -8.88
N PHE A 278 -1.06 12.26 -8.84
CA PHE A 278 -1.44 13.05 -10.01
C PHE A 278 -0.56 14.28 -10.11
N ARG A 279 0.15 14.40 -11.23
CA ARG A 279 0.95 15.58 -11.55
C ARG A 279 0.09 16.63 -12.24
N LEU A 280 -0.02 17.82 -11.62
CA LEU A 280 -0.67 18.97 -12.23
C LEU A 280 0.36 19.78 -13.01
N THR A 281 0.10 19.97 -14.29
CA THR A 281 0.90 20.80 -15.19
C THR A 281 0.17 22.09 -15.51
N ARG A 282 0.92 23.18 -15.65
CA ARG A 282 0.43 24.49 -16.09
C ARG A 282 1.51 25.18 -16.91
N ASP A 283 1.10 25.94 -17.90
CA ASP A 283 2.00 26.78 -18.67
C ASP A 283 2.86 27.66 -17.75
N LEU A 284 4.17 27.61 -17.93
CA LEU A 284 5.14 28.33 -17.09
C LEU A 284 4.85 29.84 -17.07
N ALA A 285 4.42 30.41 -18.20
CA ALA A 285 4.05 31.82 -18.30
C ALA A 285 2.85 32.21 -17.41
N LYS A 286 2.07 31.25 -16.98
CA LYS A 286 0.86 31.44 -16.13
C LYS A 286 1.10 31.08 -14.66
N LEU A 287 2.32 30.70 -14.28
CA LEU A 287 2.64 30.36 -12.90
C LEU A 287 2.88 31.64 -12.07
N PRO A 288 2.12 31.88 -10.99
CA PRO A 288 2.35 33.02 -10.11
C PRO A 288 3.63 32.81 -9.28
N THR A 289 4.39 33.86 -9.08
CA THR A 289 5.66 33.87 -8.31
C THR A 289 5.49 34.44 -6.90
N ASP A 290 4.44 35.19 -6.64
CA ASP A 290 4.24 35.90 -5.38
C ASP A 290 4.08 34.96 -4.17
N GLY A 291 4.70 35.30 -3.05
CA GLY A 291 4.61 34.57 -1.78
C GLY A 291 5.34 33.21 -1.75
N ARG A 292 6.24 32.93 -2.70
CA ARG A 292 6.93 31.62 -2.81
C ARG A 292 8.43 31.79 -2.80
N PRO A 293 9.13 31.50 -1.68
CA PRO A 293 10.55 31.80 -1.52
C PRO A 293 11.43 31.28 -2.67
N ILE A 294 11.29 30.01 -3.06
CA ILE A 294 12.11 29.38 -4.10
C ILE A 294 11.78 29.94 -5.50
N SER A 295 10.52 30.22 -5.79
CA SER A 295 10.12 30.78 -7.10
C SER A 295 10.50 32.24 -7.29
N GLN A 296 10.81 32.95 -6.21
CA GLN A 296 11.29 34.33 -6.25
C GLN A 296 12.81 34.42 -6.46
N THR A 297 13.54 33.38 -6.06
CA THR A 297 15.01 33.37 -6.10
C THR A 297 15.59 32.54 -7.26
N THR A 298 14.77 31.69 -7.89
CA THR A 298 15.19 30.78 -8.96
C THR A 298 14.30 30.96 -10.18
N ASP A 299 14.90 30.97 -11.39
CA ASP A 299 14.16 30.95 -12.64
C ASP A 299 13.24 29.74 -12.71
N LEU A 300 11.95 29.98 -12.96
CA LEU A 300 10.91 28.94 -13.04
C LEU A 300 11.21 27.89 -14.12
N ALA A 301 11.83 28.29 -15.24
CA ALA A 301 12.20 27.35 -16.29
C ALA A 301 13.29 26.38 -15.83
N GLN A 302 14.30 26.88 -15.11
CA GLN A 302 15.35 26.06 -14.52
C GLN A 302 14.79 25.15 -13.42
N LEU A 303 13.88 25.66 -12.58
CA LEU A 303 13.24 24.88 -11.52
C LEU A 303 12.39 23.75 -12.12
N CYS A 304 11.66 24.03 -13.19
CA CYS A 304 10.89 23.04 -13.92
C CYS A 304 11.80 21.97 -14.52
N ALA A 305 12.83 22.35 -15.24
CA ALA A 305 13.79 21.43 -15.87
C ALA A 305 14.45 20.48 -14.86
N ARG A 306 14.74 20.95 -13.63
CA ARG A 306 15.30 20.13 -12.56
C ARG A 306 14.29 19.14 -11.97
N ARG A 307 13.00 19.49 -11.94
CA ARG A 307 11.94 18.68 -11.30
C ARG A 307 11.18 17.81 -12.28
N GLU A 308 11.27 18.07 -13.58
CA GLU A 308 10.57 17.33 -14.63
C GLU A 308 10.95 15.84 -14.70
N PRO A 309 12.22 15.45 -14.50
CA PRO A 309 12.63 14.04 -14.52
C PRO A 309 12.26 13.27 -13.25
N LEU A 310 11.87 13.96 -12.19
CA LEU A 310 11.53 13.38 -10.89
C LEU A 310 10.01 13.05 -10.80
#